data_70d1eb2e54df4e8dbd89ba56bfd9f80f
#
_entry.id   70d1eb2e54df4e8dbd89ba56bfd9f80f
#
_cell.length_a   1.000
_cell.length_b   1.000
_cell.length_c   1.000
_cell.angle_alpha   90.00
_cell.angle_beta   90.00
_cell.angle_gamma   90.00
#
_symmetry.space_group_name_H-M   'P 1'
#
loop_
_entity.id
_entity.type
_entity.pdbx_description
1 polymer ?
#
loop_
_entity_poly.entity_id
_entity_poly.type
_entity_poly.pdbx_seq_one_letter_code
_entity_poly.pdbx_strand_id
1 'polypeptide(L)'
;MAQNDYLQIRKGEQAYLLLKSDSHFHLIRVDASLSESKMSRLLRIYPCSNDQLRELGLHYSAFKAENLRGVVIKGYSCGDEIDLWIGNTAKYTLGSNYTDEQLSAFFDGYTITRRLPSRWTGLDPKHIRIISWTLNIGSLICSLLFCILQTPYKLWSVLCILCPITAVALRLLFPASFTLEDESMEKKISVFLKSRRKGNLLIPSVIVPGMALSIRSLTDFTFPDNTIITLLIAALVISVIAVVLYGILNKGFRNGLLNAIGVMFGAVLVCLGMVGQLNYLLDFNEPETYILEVTDKQVDRGHKSTSYDCTVTMPDGEILELNMSASTYRKIEVGEDISVTYHNGAFDIPFYTVEER
;
A
#
# COMPACT_ATOMS: atom_id res chain seq x y z
N MET A 1 2.78 -9.14 -42.71
CA MET A 1 3.76 -9.00 -41.63
C MET A 1 3.83 -10.31 -40.86
N ALA A 2 4.99 -10.89 -40.69
CA ALA A 2 5.17 -12.01 -39.80
C ALA A 2 4.96 -11.52 -38.34
N GLN A 3 4.58 -12.42 -37.44
CA GLN A 3 4.34 -12.10 -36.03
C GLN A 3 5.59 -11.52 -35.31
N ASN A 4 6.75 -11.52 -35.98
CA ASN A 4 8.05 -11.08 -35.47
C ASN A 4 8.41 -9.63 -35.84
N ASP A 5 7.55 -8.89 -36.54
CA ASP A 5 7.91 -7.54 -37.02
C ASP A 5 7.50 -6.42 -36.06
N TYR A 6 6.75 -6.74 -35.00
CA TYR A 6 6.32 -5.75 -34.00
C TYR A 6 6.16 -6.35 -32.60
N LEU A 7 6.37 -5.51 -31.59
CA LEU A 7 6.11 -5.81 -30.18
C LEU A 7 5.11 -4.78 -29.60
N GLN A 8 4.18 -5.28 -28.82
CA GLN A 8 3.32 -4.45 -27.99
C GLN A 8 3.97 -4.29 -26.62
N ILE A 9 4.37 -3.08 -26.28
CA ILE A 9 5.17 -2.78 -25.11
C ILE A 9 4.53 -1.62 -24.33
N ARG A 10 5.00 -1.38 -23.11
CA ARG A 10 4.49 -0.33 -22.25
C ARG A 10 5.60 0.57 -21.73
N LYS A 11 5.27 1.84 -21.61
CA LYS A 11 6.09 2.81 -20.88
C LYS A 11 5.20 3.49 -19.84
N GLY A 12 5.34 3.03 -18.61
CA GLY A 12 4.40 3.45 -17.57
C GLY A 12 2.98 2.93 -17.83
N GLU A 13 1.99 3.83 -17.84
CA GLU A 13 0.58 3.51 -18.14
C GLU A 13 0.25 3.53 -19.63
N GLN A 14 1.17 4.02 -20.45
CA GLN A 14 0.95 4.17 -21.88
C GLN A 14 1.37 2.91 -22.62
N ALA A 15 0.50 2.45 -23.51
CA ALA A 15 0.80 1.37 -24.43
C ALA A 15 1.53 1.93 -25.67
N TYR A 16 2.50 1.17 -26.17
CA TYR A 16 3.25 1.49 -27.37
C TYR A 16 3.35 0.26 -28.26
N LEU A 17 3.47 0.51 -29.54
CA LEU A 17 3.83 -0.47 -30.54
C LEU A 17 5.26 -0.20 -30.98
N LEU A 18 6.17 -1.16 -30.75
CA LEU A 18 7.52 -1.10 -31.26
C LEU A 18 7.56 -1.86 -32.58
N LEU A 19 7.83 -1.14 -33.64
CA LEU A 19 7.98 -1.69 -35.01
C LEU A 19 9.43 -1.69 -35.40
N LYS A 20 9.90 -2.76 -36.05
CA LYS A 20 11.25 -2.90 -36.58
C LYS A 20 11.22 -2.79 -38.09
N SER A 21 12.08 -1.95 -38.66
CA SER A 21 12.41 -1.94 -40.09
C SER A 21 13.92 -2.12 -40.26
N ASP A 22 14.37 -2.30 -41.49
CA ASP A 22 15.78 -2.51 -41.77
C ASP A 22 16.70 -1.37 -41.28
N SER A 23 16.20 -0.15 -41.26
CA SER A 23 16.97 1.04 -40.91
C SER A 23 16.54 1.72 -39.58
N HIS A 24 15.30 1.50 -39.11
CA HIS A 24 14.75 2.23 -37.96
C HIS A 24 13.86 1.36 -37.09
N PHE A 25 13.80 1.73 -35.81
CA PHE A 25 12.75 1.33 -34.90
C PHE A 25 11.78 2.49 -34.71
N HIS A 26 10.49 2.20 -34.78
CA HIS A 26 9.42 3.15 -34.53
C HIS A 26 8.67 2.76 -33.26
N LEU A 27 8.64 3.66 -32.28
CA LEU A 27 7.88 3.53 -31.04
C LEU A 27 6.63 4.38 -31.16
N ILE A 28 5.50 3.77 -31.50
CA ILE A 28 4.22 4.43 -31.75
C ILE A 28 3.35 4.35 -30.51
N ARG A 29 2.87 5.48 -30.04
CA ARG A 29 1.96 5.54 -28.91
C ARG A 29 0.58 5.02 -29.32
N VAL A 30 0.07 4.05 -28.53
CA VAL A 30 -1.28 3.50 -28.69
C VAL A 30 -2.22 4.29 -27.77
N ASP A 31 -3.01 5.16 -28.35
CA ASP A 31 -4.04 5.95 -27.68
C ASP A 31 -5.37 5.83 -28.42
N ALA A 32 -6.37 6.59 -27.98
CA ALA A 32 -7.69 6.60 -28.61
C ALA A 32 -7.66 6.99 -30.11
N SER A 33 -6.57 7.61 -30.59
CA SER A 33 -6.40 7.97 -32.00
C SER A 33 -6.01 6.79 -32.89
N LEU A 34 -5.49 5.70 -32.27
CA LEU A 34 -5.10 4.48 -32.96
C LEU A 34 -6.26 3.46 -32.98
N SER A 35 -7.24 3.71 -33.80
CA SER A 35 -8.36 2.77 -34.04
C SER A 35 -7.87 1.47 -34.68
N GLU A 36 -8.65 0.40 -34.58
CA GLU A 36 -8.32 -0.91 -35.21
C GLU A 36 -8.11 -0.77 -36.74
N SER A 37 -8.87 0.09 -37.40
CA SER A 37 -8.72 0.36 -38.83
C SER A 37 -7.38 1.04 -39.14
N LYS A 38 -6.97 2.03 -38.35
CA LYS A 38 -5.66 2.67 -38.49
C LYS A 38 -4.50 1.70 -38.19
N MET A 39 -4.66 0.85 -37.18
CA MET A 39 -3.69 -0.17 -36.87
C MET A 39 -3.53 -1.18 -38.00
N SER A 40 -4.63 -1.69 -38.55
CA SER A 40 -4.61 -2.62 -39.66
C SER A 40 -4.00 -1.98 -40.92
N ARG A 41 -4.26 -0.68 -41.16
CA ARG A 41 -3.66 0.07 -42.26
C ARG A 41 -2.14 0.25 -42.02
N LEU A 42 -1.73 0.65 -40.81
CA LEU A 42 -0.31 0.77 -40.44
C LEU A 42 0.46 -0.52 -40.67
N LEU A 43 -0.07 -1.65 -40.16
CA LEU A 43 0.58 -2.94 -40.32
C LEU A 43 0.66 -3.44 -41.77
N ARG A 44 -0.24 -2.99 -42.66
CA ARG A 44 -0.18 -3.31 -44.09
C ARG A 44 0.86 -2.51 -44.85
N ILE A 45 1.06 -1.24 -44.50
CA ILE A 45 1.98 -0.34 -45.24
C ILE A 45 3.41 -0.37 -44.64
N TYR A 46 3.58 -1.00 -43.49
CA TYR A 46 4.89 -1.06 -42.84
C TYR A 46 5.85 -2.02 -43.60
N PRO A 47 7.14 -1.67 -43.81
CA PRO A 47 7.85 -0.49 -43.32
C PRO A 47 7.38 0.81 -44.01
N CYS A 48 7.18 1.87 -43.22
CA CYS A 48 6.66 3.13 -43.71
C CYS A 48 7.61 4.29 -43.36
N SER A 49 7.51 5.36 -44.13
CA SER A 49 8.28 6.57 -43.89
C SER A 49 7.69 7.38 -42.72
N ASN A 50 8.51 8.29 -42.15
CA ASN A 50 8.06 9.20 -41.11
C ASN A 50 6.90 10.08 -41.55
N ASP A 51 6.83 10.45 -42.84
CA ASP A 51 5.76 11.27 -43.38
C ASP A 51 4.45 10.49 -43.46
N GLN A 52 4.47 9.21 -43.80
CA GLN A 52 3.30 8.33 -43.76
C GLN A 52 2.77 8.13 -42.35
N LEU A 53 3.63 8.08 -41.33
CA LEU A 53 3.21 8.03 -39.94
C LEU A 53 2.53 9.32 -39.46
N ARG A 54 3.04 10.48 -39.95
CA ARG A 54 2.42 11.79 -39.68
C ARG A 54 1.06 11.93 -40.37
N GLU A 55 0.94 11.49 -41.61
CA GLU A 55 -0.32 11.48 -42.36
C GLU A 55 -1.41 10.64 -41.65
N LEU A 56 -1.02 9.57 -40.98
CA LEU A 56 -1.93 8.76 -40.14
C LEU A 56 -2.30 9.47 -38.83
N GLY A 57 -1.68 10.61 -38.52
CA GLY A 57 -1.90 11.35 -37.28
C GLY A 57 -1.42 10.60 -36.02
N LEU A 58 -0.34 9.82 -36.15
CA LEU A 58 0.20 8.99 -35.05
C LEU A 58 1.30 9.73 -34.31
N HIS A 59 1.26 9.63 -32.95
CA HIS A 59 2.36 10.07 -32.12
C HIS A 59 3.43 8.96 -32.04
N TYR A 60 4.62 9.26 -32.53
CA TYR A 60 5.71 8.30 -32.58
C TYR A 60 7.07 8.90 -32.23
N SER A 61 7.99 8.04 -31.82
CA SER A 61 9.41 8.32 -31.71
C SER A 61 10.14 7.32 -32.59
N ALA A 62 11.12 7.78 -33.37
CA ALA A 62 11.93 6.92 -34.20
C ALA A 62 13.39 7.03 -33.79
N PHE A 63 14.14 5.92 -33.89
CA PHE A 63 15.57 5.91 -33.77
C PHE A 63 16.17 4.92 -34.78
N LYS A 64 17.38 5.25 -35.25
CA LYS A 64 18.07 4.40 -36.23
C LYS A 64 18.46 3.07 -35.60
N ALA A 65 18.29 1.99 -36.33
CA ALA A 65 18.62 0.65 -35.92
C ALA A 65 20.12 0.52 -35.55
N GLU A 66 21.03 1.20 -36.28
CA GLU A 66 22.44 1.27 -35.99
C GLU A 66 22.83 1.87 -34.64
N ASN A 67 21.93 2.69 -34.07
CA ASN A 67 22.13 3.33 -32.76
C ASN A 67 21.72 2.44 -31.59
N LEU A 68 21.03 1.33 -31.84
CA LEU A 68 20.66 0.36 -30.81
C LEU A 68 21.88 -0.52 -30.51
N ARG A 69 22.55 -0.24 -29.41
CA ARG A 69 23.78 -0.98 -29.00
C ARG A 69 23.48 -2.26 -28.23
N GLY A 70 22.32 -2.37 -27.62
CA GLY A 70 21.96 -3.57 -26.89
C GLY A 70 20.58 -3.48 -26.27
N VAL A 71 20.08 -4.64 -25.91
CA VAL A 71 18.80 -4.82 -25.25
C VAL A 71 19.05 -5.54 -23.93
N VAL A 72 18.64 -4.94 -22.82
CA VAL A 72 18.73 -5.57 -21.50
C VAL A 72 17.33 -6.00 -21.07
N ILE A 73 17.12 -7.29 -20.97
CA ILE A 73 15.87 -7.88 -20.48
C ILE A 73 16.02 -8.12 -18.98
N LYS A 74 15.14 -7.49 -18.20
CA LYS A 74 15.04 -7.68 -16.75
C LYS A 74 13.78 -8.48 -16.48
N GLY A 75 13.93 -9.74 -16.08
CA GLY A 75 12.81 -10.59 -15.71
C GLY A 75 12.22 -10.16 -14.37
N TYR A 76 10.89 -9.96 -14.30
CA TYR A 76 10.14 -9.74 -13.07
C TYR A 76 8.97 -10.72 -13.03
N SER A 77 8.50 -11.05 -11.84
CA SER A 77 7.34 -11.95 -11.67
C SER A 77 6.04 -11.43 -12.30
N CYS A 78 5.99 -10.13 -12.63
CA CYS A 78 4.83 -9.47 -13.25
C CYS A 78 5.01 -9.14 -14.74
N GLY A 79 6.01 -9.71 -15.40
CA GLY A 79 6.39 -9.45 -16.80
C GLY A 79 7.80 -8.87 -16.91
N ASP A 80 8.36 -8.95 -18.09
CA ASP A 80 9.72 -8.49 -18.35
C ASP A 80 9.76 -6.98 -18.59
N GLU A 81 10.78 -6.31 -18.08
CA GLU A 81 11.16 -4.97 -18.51
C GLU A 81 12.31 -5.06 -19.53
N ILE A 82 12.17 -4.31 -20.60
CA ILE A 82 13.17 -4.23 -21.66
C ILE A 82 13.78 -2.83 -21.65
N ASP A 83 15.08 -2.75 -21.39
CA ASP A 83 15.84 -1.51 -21.56
C ASP A 83 16.49 -1.48 -22.95
N LEU A 84 16.10 -0.51 -23.77
CA LEU A 84 16.74 -0.26 -25.05
C LEU A 84 17.88 0.74 -24.86
N TRP A 85 19.12 0.29 -25.11
CA TRP A 85 20.32 1.10 -25.02
C TRP A 85 20.64 1.72 -26.38
N ILE A 86 20.42 3.05 -26.46
CA ILE A 86 20.69 3.83 -27.65
C ILE A 86 21.89 4.72 -27.39
N GLY A 87 23.00 4.46 -28.09
CA GLY A 87 24.28 5.07 -27.77
C GLY A 87 24.81 4.55 -26.41
N ASN A 88 25.19 5.46 -25.50
CA ASN A 88 25.76 5.11 -24.20
C ASN A 88 24.73 5.16 -23.04
N THR A 89 23.47 5.41 -23.33
CA THR A 89 22.43 5.57 -22.31
C THR A 89 21.23 4.65 -22.57
N ALA A 90 20.63 4.09 -21.51
CA ALA A 90 19.33 3.46 -21.61
C ALA A 90 18.26 4.52 -21.85
N LYS A 91 17.71 4.57 -23.05
CA LYS A 91 16.79 5.63 -23.47
C LYS A 91 15.32 5.26 -23.26
N TYR A 92 15.00 3.97 -23.30
CA TYR A 92 13.64 3.48 -23.13
C TYR A 92 13.64 2.28 -22.20
N THR A 93 12.84 2.33 -21.16
CA THR A 93 12.48 1.20 -20.30
C THR A 93 11.02 0.86 -20.58
N LEU A 94 10.77 -0.33 -21.05
CA LEU A 94 9.50 -0.78 -21.62
C LEU A 94 9.09 -2.08 -20.94
N GLY A 95 7.83 -2.20 -20.54
CA GLY A 95 7.28 -3.44 -20.01
C GLY A 95 6.84 -4.37 -21.17
N SER A 96 7.13 -5.66 -21.06
CA SER A 96 6.79 -6.67 -22.07
C SER A 96 6.15 -7.90 -21.42
N ASN A 97 5.24 -8.54 -22.13
CA ASN A 97 4.67 -9.85 -21.77
C ASN A 97 5.11 -10.95 -22.75
N TYR A 98 6.09 -10.68 -23.59
CA TYR A 98 6.58 -11.63 -24.54
C TYR A 98 7.54 -12.64 -23.91
N THR A 99 7.56 -13.85 -24.45
CA THR A 99 8.53 -14.86 -24.06
C THR A 99 9.92 -14.47 -24.55
N ASP A 100 10.92 -15.04 -23.94
CA ASP A 100 12.31 -14.83 -24.30
C ASP A 100 12.64 -15.17 -25.76
N GLU A 101 11.98 -16.21 -26.27
CA GLU A 101 12.13 -16.65 -27.66
C GLU A 101 11.57 -15.61 -28.62
N GLN A 102 10.42 -15.03 -28.28
CA GLN A 102 9.79 -13.96 -29.08
C GLN A 102 10.63 -12.69 -29.06
N LEU A 103 11.20 -12.32 -27.90
CA LEU A 103 12.08 -11.16 -27.78
C LEU A 103 13.40 -11.39 -28.52
N SER A 104 13.98 -12.58 -28.41
CA SER A 104 15.21 -12.92 -29.14
C SER A 104 15.00 -12.92 -30.65
N ALA A 105 13.86 -13.42 -31.12
CA ALA A 105 13.52 -13.39 -32.54
C ALA A 105 13.30 -11.95 -33.07
N PHE A 106 12.64 -11.09 -32.27
CA PHE A 106 12.42 -9.69 -32.64
C PHE A 106 13.72 -8.87 -32.69
N PHE A 107 14.60 -9.07 -31.70
CA PHE A 107 15.90 -8.38 -31.59
C PHE A 107 17.04 -9.19 -32.20
N ASP A 108 16.73 -10.05 -33.17
CA ASP A 108 17.78 -10.81 -33.88
C ASP A 108 18.81 -9.86 -34.50
N GLY A 109 20.08 -10.19 -34.33
CA GLY A 109 21.23 -9.35 -34.73
C GLY A 109 21.67 -8.30 -33.69
N TYR A 110 21.00 -8.20 -32.54
CA TYR A 110 21.42 -7.30 -31.45
C TYR A 110 21.91 -8.06 -30.23
N THR A 111 22.81 -7.43 -29.46
CA THR A 111 23.30 -8.01 -28.21
C THR A 111 22.18 -7.96 -27.16
N ILE A 112 21.64 -9.10 -26.77
CA ILE A 112 20.65 -9.25 -25.72
C ILE A 112 21.36 -9.67 -24.44
N THR A 113 21.30 -8.81 -23.42
CA THR A 113 21.83 -9.11 -22.09
C THR A 113 20.66 -9.36 -21.15
N ARG A 114 20.64 -10.53 -20.52
CA ARG A 114 19.67 -10.83 -19.45
C ARG A 114 20.24 -10.44 -18.11
N ARG A 115 19.52 -9.63 -17.38
CA ARG A 115 19.71 -9.46 -15.96
C ARG A 115 18.69 -10.33 -15.26
N LEU A 116 19.13 -11.47 -14.75
CA LEU A 116 18.32 -12.25 -13.83
C LEU A 116 17.89 -11.31 -12.68
N PRO A 117 16.62 -11.36 -12.24
CA PRO A 117 16.22 -10.67 -11.04
C PRO A 117 17.18 -11.06 -9.92
N SER A 118 17.55 -10.10 -9.06
CA SER A 118 18.29 -10.44 -7.86
C SER A 118 17.53 -11.58 -7.16
N ARG A 119 18.21 -12.49 -6.46
CA ARG A 119 17.61 -13.67 -5.79
C ARG A 119 16.38 -13.32 -4.94
N TRP A 120 16.20 -12.05 -4.60
CA TRP A 120 15.12 -11.48 -3.79
C TRP A 120 13.89 -11.01 -4.58
N THR A 121 13.91 -11.00 -5.91
CA THR A 121 12.80 -10.46 -6.73
C THR A 121 11.87 -11.52 -7.29
N GLY A 122 12.18 -12.81 -7.13
CA GLY A 122 11.47 -13.90 -7.81
C GLY A 122 10.74 -14.87 -6.90
N LEU A 123 9.64 -14.43 -6.24
CA LEU A 123 8.68 -15.39 -5.71
C LEU A 123 7.80 -15.92 -6.85
N ASP A 124 7.60 -17.24 -6.88
CA ASP A 124 6.63 -17.89 -7.77
C ASP A 124 5.23 -17.26 -7.56
N PRO A 125 4.47 -16.93 -8.62
CA PRO A 125 3.12 -16.40 -8.54
C PRO A 125 2.18 -17.20 -7.63
N LYS A 126 2.35 -18.52 -7.55
CA LYS A 126 1.60 -19.37 -6.62
C LYS A 126 1.90 -19.05 -5.17
N HIS A 127 3.17 -18.91 -4.82
CA HIS A 127 3.60 -18.54 -3.47
C HIS A 127 3.14 -17.14 -3.09
N ILE A 128 3.21 -16.17 -4.03
CA ILE A 128 2.71 -14.81 -3.79
C ILE A 128 1.23 -14.83 -3.45
N ARG A 129 0.42 -15.58 -4.20
CA ARG A 129 -1.02 -15.72 -3.95
C ARG A 129 -1.28 -16.34 -2.57
N ILE A 130 -0.61 -17.44 -2.24
CA ILE A 130 -0.77 -18.12 -0.95
C ILE A 130 -0.40 -17.16 0.20
N ILE A 131 0.77 -16.54 0.14
CA ILE A 131 1.25 -15.61 1.18
C ILE A 131 0.26 -14.43 1.34
N SER A 132 -0.19 -13.82 0.25
CA SER A 132 -1.14 -12.71 0.28
C SER A 132 -2.48 -13.11 0.90
N TRP A 133 -3.04 -14.25 0.50
CA TRP A 133 -4.28 -14.76 1.07
C TRP A 133 -4.13 -15.10 2.56
N THR A 134 -3.07 -15.84 2.92
CA THR A 134 -2.82 -16.22 4.32
C THR A 134 -2.66 -14.98 5.20
N LEU A 135 -1.89 -13.98 4.75
CA LEU A 135 -1.67 -12.77 5.53
C LEU A 135 -2.94 -11.92 5.63
N ASN A 136 -3.71 -11.76 4.54
CA ASN A 136 -4.94 -10.97 4.54
C ASN A 136 -6.05 -11.63 5.40
N ILE A 137 -6.23 -12.94 5.28
CA ILE A 137 -7.23 -13.66 6.09
C ILE A 137 -6.76 -13.72 7.55
N GLY A 138 -5.48 -14.02 7.80
CA GLY A 138 -4.91 -14.03 9.14
C GLY A 138 -5.04 -12.67 9.82
N SER A 139 -4.74 -11.58 9.12
CA SER A 139 -4.88 -10.23 9.66
C SER A 139 -6.33 -9.87 9.98
N LEU A 140 -7.28 -10.28 9.14
CA LEU A 140 -8.71 -10.09 9.41
C LEU A 140 -9.15 -10.85 10.67
N ILE A 141 -8.77 -12.12 10.79
CA ILE A 141 -9.10 -12.94 11.95
C ILE A 141 -8.48 -12.34 13.22
N CYS A 142 -7.18 -12.01 13.20
CA CYS A 142 -6.50 -11.38 14.34
C CYS A 142 -7.19 -10.08 14.76
N SER A 143 -7.57 -9.23 13.79
CA SER A 143 -8.24 -7.96 14.06
C SER A 143 -9.63 -8.15 14.67
N LEU A 144 -10.41 -9.11 14.17
CA LEU A 144 -11.72 -9.44 14.73
C LEU A 144 -11.59 -9.99 16.16
N LEU A 145 -10.65 -10.92 16.37
CA LEU A 145 -10.41 -11.47 17.70
C LEU A 145 -9.92 -10.39 18.68
N PHE A 146 -9.03 -9.49 18.24
CA PHE A 146 -8.58 -8.37 19.04
C PHE A 146 -9.73 -7.41 19.42
N CYS A 147 -10.67 -7.16 18.52
CA CYS A 147 -11.82 -6.30 18.82
C CYS A 147 -12.85 -6.97 19.76
N ILE A 148 -12.98 -8.31 19.72
CA ILE A 148 -14.01 -9.04 20.47
C ILE A 148 -13.47 -9.53 21.80
N LEU A 149 -12.24 -10.06 21.83
CA LEU A 149 -11.66 -10.70 23.02
C LEU A 149 -10.88 -9.67 23.83
N GLN A 150 -11.19 -9.61 25.13
CA GLN A 150 -10.43 -8.79 26.07
C GLN A 150 -9.17 -9.51 26.57
N THR A 151 -9.20 -10.83 26.68
CA THR A 151 -8.08 -11.64 27.18
C THR A 151 -7.69 -12.73 26.18
N PRO A 152 -6.39 -13.00 25.94
CA PRO A 152 -5.21 -12.24 26.40
C PRO A 152 -4.93 -11.01 25.51
N TYR A 153 -5.13 -9.82 26.07
CA TYR A 153 -5.03 -8.56 25.34
C TYR A 153 -3.68 -8.35 24.64
N LYS A 154 -2.57 -8.49 25.38
CA LYS A 154 -1.21 -8.28 24.85
C LYS A 154 -0.90 -9.19 23.66
N LEU A 155 -1.38 -10.43 23.66
CA LEU A 155 -1.15 -11.36 22.56
C LEU A 155 -1.81 -10.88 21.26
N TRP A 156 -3.10 -10.50 21.31
CA TRP A 156 -3.84 -10.05 20.14
C TRP A 156 -3.32 -8.72 19.60
N SER A 157 -2.93 -7.82 20.51
CA SER A 157 -2.29 -6.55 20.14
C SER A 157 -0.97 -6.77 19.38
N VAL A 158 -0.09 -7.64 19.90
CA VAL A 158 1.17 -7.99 19.23
C VAL A 158 0.91 -8.61 17.84
N LEU A 159 -0.03 -9.55 17.74
CA LEU A 159 -0.36 -10.18 16.45
C LEU A 159 -0.89 -9.13 15.43
N CYS A 160 -1.73 -8.20 15.88
CA CYS A 160 -2.22 -7.11 15.02
C CYS A 160 -1.11 -6.15 14.59
N ILE A 161 -0.10 -5.90 15.43
CA ILE A 161 1.07 -5.07 15.07
C ILE A 161 1.98 -5.81 14.09
N LEU A 162 2.17 -7.11 14.26
CA LEU A 162 3.03 -7.91 13.38
C LEU A 162 2.48 -8.01 11.94
N CYS A 163 1.16 -8.00 11.75
CA CYS A 163 0.55 -8.07 10.42
C CYS A 163 1.00 -6.94 9.49
N PRO A 164 0.84 -5.63 9.81
CA PRO A 164 1.29 -4.54 8.95
C PRO A 164 2.81 -4.51 8.81
N ILE A 165 3.58 -4.82 9.86
CA ILE A 165 5.04 -4.89 9.78
C ILE A 165 5.47 -5.97 8.78
N THR A 166 4.88 -7.17 8.86
CA THR A 166 5.16 -8.26 7.91
C THR A 166 4.76 -7.89 6.49
N ALA A 167 3.61 -7.25 6.30
CA ALA A 167 3.15 -6.79 4.98
C ALA A 167 4.10 -5.76 4.37
N VAL A 168 4.57 -4.80 5.16
CA VAL A 168 5.56 -3.79 4.73
C VAL A 168 6.90 -4.45 4.42
N ALA A 169 7.39 -5.33 5.30
CA ALA A 169 8.64 -6.06 5.08
C ALA A 169 8.61 -6.90 3.79
N LEU A 170 7.53 -7.65 3.56
CA LEU A 170 7.35 -8.42 2.32
C LEU A 170 7.33 -7.50 1.09
N ARG A 171 6.71 -6.33 1.19
CA ARG A 171 6.68 -5.36 0.10
C ARG A 171 8.05 -4.75 -0.18
N LEU A 172 8.86 -4.52 0.85
CA LEU A 172 10.23 -4.00 0.71
C LEU A 172 11.18 -5.04 0.13
N LEU A 173 11.07 -6.29 0.62
CA LEU A 173 11.92 -7.40 0.15
C LEU A 173 11.56 -7.85 -1.28
N PHE A 174 10.28 -7.80 -1.64
CA PHE A 174 9.76 -8.28 -2.93
C PHE A 174 8.90 -7.22 -3.63
N PRO A 175 9.46 -6.07 -4.02
CA PRO A 175 8.69 -4.91 -4.48
C PRO A 175 7.87 -5.16 -5.75
N ALA A 176 8.27 -6.11 -6.58
CA ALA A 176 7.57 -6.46 -7.82
C ALA A 176 6.51 -7.56 -7.64
N SER A 177 6.54 -8.30 -6.53
CA SER A 177 5.75 -9.54 -6.40
C SER A 177 4.31 -9.32 -5.90
N PHE A 178 4.10 -8.34 -5.01
CA PHE A 178 2.79 -8.12 -4.37
C PHE A 178 1.99 -6.98 -5.04
N THR A 179 1.87 -7.04 -6.37
CA THR A 179 1.07 -6.08 -7.15
C THR A 179 -0.16 -6.77 -7.72
N LEU A 180 -1.33 -6.14 -7.56
CA LEU A 180 -2.54 -6.53 -8.27
C LEU A 180 -2.44 -6.06 -9.72
N GLU A 181 -2.58 -7.00 -10.64
CA GLU A 181 -2.91 -6.69 -12.01
C GLU A 181 -4.44 -6.77 -12.16
N ASP A 182 -5.05 -5.65 -12.53
CA ASP A 182 -6.50 -5.62 -12.73
C ASP A 182 -6.82 -6.25 -14.10
N GLU A 183 -7.27 -7.50 -14.08
CA GLU A 183 -7.73 -8.23 -15.28
C GLU A 183 -9.16 -7.83 -15.68
N SER A 184 -9.86 -7.05 -14.85
CA SER A 184 -11.31 -6.81 -15.01
C SER A 184 -11.70 -5.92 -16.18
N MET A 185 -10.75 -5.21 -16.78
CA MET A 185 -10.98 -4.37 -17.98
C MET A 185 -10.87 -5.13 -19.31
N GLU A 186 -10.61 -6.44 -19.28
CA GLU A 186 -10.34 -7.23 -20.49
C GLU A 186 -11.52 -7.37 -21.46
N LYS A 187 -12.75 -7.16 -21.02
CA LYS A 187 -13.94 -7.53 -21.82
C LYS A 187 -14.53 -6.42 -22.69
N LYS A 188 -14.07 -5.17 -22.60
CA LYS A 188 -14.73 -4.03 -23.28
C LYS A 188 -13.86 -3.09 -24.10
N ILE A 189 -12.55 -3.21 -24.06
CA ILE A 189 -11.66 -2.29 -24.79
C ILE A 189 -10.65 -3.13 -25.56
N SER A 190 -10.43 -2.77 -26.84
CA SER A 190 -9.53 -3.46 -27.76
C SER A 190 -8.21 -3.86 -27.08
N VAL A 191 -7.62 -4.95 -27.53
CA VAL A 191 -6.38 -5.60 -27.04
C VAL A 191 -5.24 -4.60 -26.73
N PHE A 192 -5.33 -3.37 -27.25
CA PHE A 192 -4.32 -2.32 -27.15
C PHE A 192 -4.41 -1.42 -25.91
N LEU A 193 -5.57 -1.33 -25.24
CA LEU A 193 -5.78 -0.39 -24.14
C LEU A 193 -5.84 -1.09 -22.76
N LYS A 194 -5.09 -2.15 -22.57
CA LYS A 194 -4.95 -2.79 -21.26
C LYS A 194 -4.22 -1.88 -20.28
N SER A 195 -4.94 -0.92 -19.69
CA SER A 195 -4.43 -0.17 -18.55
C SER A 195 -4.44 -1.07 -17.32
N ARG A 196 -3.28 -1.58 -16.93
CA ARG A 196 -3.14 -2.36 -15.70
C ARG A 196 -3.02 -1.40 -14.52
N ARG A 197 -4.08 -1.25 -13.75
CA ARG A 197 -4.00 -0.62 -12.43
C ARG A 197 -3.22 -1.55 -11.50
N LYS A 198 -2.03 -1.14 -11.09
CA LYS A 198 -1.22 -1.87 -10.12
C LYS A 198 -1.72 -1.52 -8.72
N GLY A 199 -2.52 -2.38 -8.11
CA GLY A 199 -2.86 -2.34 -6.71
C GLY A 199 -1.80 -3.07 -5.87
N ASN A 200 -1.81 -2.89 -4.56
CA ASN A 200 -1.00 -3.66 -3.63
C ASN A 200 -1.86 -4.75 -2.99
N LEU A 201 -1.49 -6.02 -3.17
CA LEU A 201 -2.19 -7.19 -2.62
C LEU A 201 -2.21 -7.23 -1.08
N LEU A 202 -1.26 -6.54 -0.43
CA LEU A 202 -1.08 -6.55 1.02
C LEU A 202 -1.75 -5.37 1.75
N ILE A 203 -2.47 -4.50 1.02
CA ILE A 203 -3.18 -3.35 1.65
C ILE A 203 -4.13 -3.79 2.77
N PRO A 204 -4.96 -4.83 2.61
CA PRO A 204 -5.85 -5.26 3.70
C PRO A 204 -5.10 -5.66 4.97
N SER A 205 -3.93 -6.30 4.85
CA SER A 205 -3.11 -6.70 6.00
C SER A 205 -2.46 -5.52 6.75
N VAL A 206 -2.51 -4.31 6.17
CA VAL A 206 -2.05 -3.08 6.84
C VAL A 206 -3.23 -2.32 7.43
N ILE A 207 -4.27 -2.09 6.61
CA ILE A 207 -5.39 -1.22 7.00
C ILE A 207 -6.25 -1.86 8.08
N VAL A 208 -6.63 -3.14 7.92
CA VAL A 208 -7.57 -3.80 8.83
C VAL A 208 -7.01 -3.90 10.25
N PRO A 209 -5.77 -4.43 10.48
CA PRO A 209 -5.18 -4.41 11.80
C PRO A 209 -4.92 -3.00 12.33
N GLY A 210 -4.50 -2.07 11.47
CA GLY A 210 -4.28 -0.68 11.87
C GLY A 210 -5.55 -0.02 12.39
N MET A 211 -6.69 -0.22 11.75
CA MET A 211 -7.98 0.26 12.24
C MET A 211 -8.38 -0.40 13.56
N ALA A 212 -8.20 -1.71 13.70
CA ALA A 212 -8.48 -2.42 14.93
C ALA A 212 -7.63 -1.90 16.10
N LEU A 213 -6.32 -1.70 15.87
CA LEU A 213 -5.41 -1.12 16.86
C LEU A 213 -5.83 0.31 17.25
N SER A 214 -6.25 1.15 16.28
CA SER A 214 -6.70 2.51 16.56
C SER A 214 -7.99 2.53 17.38
N ILE A 215 -8.98 1.72 16.99
CA ILE A 215 -10.24 1.62 17.73
C ILE A 215 -9.96 1.22 19.19
N ARG A 216 -9.18 0.16 19.40
CA ARG A 216 -8.86 -0.33 20.74
C ARG A 216 -8.01 0.67 21.54
N SER A 217 -7.07 1.38 20.91
CA SER A 217 -6.29 2.42 21.59
C SER A 217 -7.16 3.58 22.07
N LEU A 218 -8.20 3.93 21.32
CA LEU A 218 -9.11 5.03 21.69
C LEU A 218 -10.26 4.60 22.62
N THR A 219 -10.57 3.30 22.67
CA THR A 219 -11.64 2.79 23.54
C THR A 219 -11.15 2.23 24.87
N ASP A 220 -9.94 1.69 24.90
CA ASP A 220 -9.41 0.99 26.09
C ASP A 220 -8.49 1.88 26.95
N PHE A 221 -7.97 2.95 26.36
CA PHE A 221 -7.08 3.88 27.03
C PHE A 221 -7.74 5.26 27.11
N THR A 222 -7.77 5.81 28.31
CA THR A 222 -8.14 7.22 28.53
C THR A 222 -6.85 8.04 28.58
N PHE A 223 -6.70 8.96 27.64
CA PHE A 223 -5.55 9.86 27.56
C PHE A 223 -5.92 11.22 28.19
N PRO A 224 -5.08 11.78 29.07
CA PRO A 224 -5.23 13.17 29.50
C PRO A 224 -5.25 14.13 28.29
N ASP A 225 -5.98 15.22 28.36
CA ASP A 225 -6.23 16.17 27.24
C ASP A 225 -4.96 16.58 26.49
N ASN A 226 -3.89 16.90 27.22
CA ASN A 226 -2.62 17.31 26.61
C ASN A 226 -1.90 16.11 25.95
N THR A 227 -2.15 14.91 26.38
CA THR A 227 -1.46 13.70 25.96
C THR A 227 -2.01 13.16 24.63
N ILE A 228 -3.32 13.28 24.40
CA ILE A 228 -3.93 12.88 23.13
C ILE A 228 -3.36 13.71 21.97
N ILE A 229 -3.06 14.99 22.19
CA ILE A 229 -2.42 15.87 21.20
C ILE A 229 -1.02 15.36 20.86
N THR A 230 -0.24 14.96 21.87
CA THR A 230 1.10 14.39 21.68
C THR A 230 1.05 13.09 20.88
N LEU A 231 0.10 12.20 21.19
CA LEU A 231 -0.13 10.96 20.45
C LEU A 231 -0.49 11.23 18.99
N LEU A 232 -1.37 12.21 18.74
CA LEU A 232 -1.77 12.60 17.37
C LEU A 232 -0.60 13.18 16.58
N ILE A 233 0.24 14.04 17.21
CA ILE A 233 1.43 14.62 16.57
C ILE A 233 2.41 13.51 16.23
N ALA A 234 2.69 12.57 17.16
CA ALA A 234 3.59 11.46 16.92
C ALA A 234 3.09 10.58 15.76
N ALA A 235 1.80 10.23 15.74
CA ALA A 235 1.20 9.47 14.66
C ALA A 235 1.27 10.20 13.32
N LEU A 236 1.06 11.52 13.30
CA LEU A 236 1.16 12.36 12.10
C LEU A 236 2.59 12.39 11.56
N VAL A 237 3.59 12.61 12.41
CA VAL A 237 5.01 12.65 12.00
C VAL A 237 5.44 11.31 11.40
N ILE A 238 5.12 10.20 12.06
CA ILE A 238 5.43 8.86 11.56
C ILE A 238 4.71 8.59 10.23
N SER A 239 3.46 9.04 10.09
CA SER A 239 2.69 8.89 8.85
C SER A 239 3.31 9.66 7.69
N VAL A 240 3.75 10.90 7.93
CA VAL A 240 4.43 11.71 6.92
C VAL A 240 5.71 11.02 6.46
N ILE A 241 6.52 10.51 7.39
CA ILE A 241 7.73 9.76 7.07
C ILE A 241 7.39 8.51 6.24
N ALA A 242 6.39 7.73 6.65
CA ALA A 242 5.95 6.53 5.95
C ALA A 242 5.46 6.82 4.53
N VAL A 243 4.68 7.91 4.35
CA VAL A 243 4.16 8.35 3.05
C VAL A 243 5.27 8.85 2.14
N VAL A 244 6.24 9.61 2.67
CA VAL A 244 7.41 10.06 1.90
C VAL A 244 8.25 8.87 1.45
N LEU A 245 8.54 7.93 2.35
CA LEU A 245 9.27 6.70 2.01
C LEU A 245 8.50 5.87 0.95
N TYR A 246 7.18 5.75 1.10
CA TYR A 246 6.34 5.11 0.10
C TYR A 246 6.44 5.80 -1.27
N GLY A 247 6.40 7.14 -1.30
CA GLY A 247 6.56 7.93 -2.52
C GLY A 247 7.92 7.72 -3.19
N ILE A 248 9.00 7.72 -2.40
CA ILE A 248 10.37 7.47 -2.90
C ILE A 248 10.48 6.06 -3.48
N LEU A 249 10.03 5.03 -2.75
CA LEU A 249 10.10 3.63 -3.17
C LEU A 249 9.28 3.32 -4.42
N ASN A 250 8.16 4.01 -4.62
CA ASN A 250 7.27 3.82 -5.76
C ASN A 250 7.49 4.83 -6.90
N LYS A 251 8.60 5.59 -6.88
CA LYS A 251 8.92 6.62 -7.89
C LYS A 251 7.82 7.66 -8.08
N GLY A 252 7.23 8.12 -6.98
CA GLY A 252 6.21 9.15 -6.93
C GLY A 252 4.77 8.64 -6.75
N PHE A 253 3.87 9.57 -6.44
CA PHE A 253 2.43 9.31 -6.32
C PHE A 253 1.79 9.30 -7.71
N ARG A 254 1.62 8.13 -8.28
CA ARG A 254 1.25 7.91 -9.68
C ARG A 254 -0.16 8.39 -10.05
N ASN A 255 -1.05 8.55 -9.08
CA ASN A 255 -2.47 8.86 -9.27
C ASN A 255 -2.88 10.24 -8.73
N GLY A 256 -1.92 11.16 -8.55
CA GLY A 256 -2.21 12.54 -8.16
C GLY A 256 -2.50 12.76 -6.67
N LEU A 257 -2.87 14.01 -6.35
CA LEU A 257 -3.03 14.52 -4.98
C LEU A 257 -4.07 13.76 -4.15
N LEU A 258 -5.22 13.39 -4.74
CA LEU A 258 -6.30 12.68 -4.02
C LEU A 258 -5.85 11.33 -3.48
N ASN A 259 -5.03 10.61 -4.23
CA ASN A 259 -4.50 9.33 -3.79
C ASN A 259 -3.47 9.50 -2.67
N ALA A 260 -2.64 10.54 -2.74
CA ALA A 260 -1.70 10.88 -1.68
C ALA A 260 -2.43 11.23 -0.38
N ILE A 261 -3.52 12.00 -0.44
CA ILE A 261 -4.36 12.35 0.72
C ILE A 261 -4.99 11.08 1.32
N GLY A 262 -5.54 10.19 0.50
CA GLY A 262 -6.13 8.93 0.96
C GLY A 262 -5.11 8.02 1.65
N VAL A 263 -3.92 7.89 1.08
CA VAL A 263 -2.81 7.13 1.69
C VAL A 263 -2.37 7.77 3.01
N MET A 264 -2.29 9.10 3.06
CA MET A 264 -1.91 9.82 4.27
C MET A 264 -2.93 9.62 5.39
N PHE A 265 -4.23 9.76 5.10
CA PHE A 265 -5.29 9.53 6.08
C PHE A 265 -5.27 8.09 6.63
N GLY A 266 -5.13 7.09 5.74
CA GLY A 266 -4.98 5.69 6.16
C GLY A 266 -3.72 5.45 7.00
N ALA A 267 -2.59 6.09 6.66
CA ALA A 267 -1.36 5.99 7.41
C ALA A 267 -1.48 6.61 8.81
N VAL A 268 -2.15 7.76 8.95
CA VAL A 268 -2.39 8.39 10.26
C VAL A 268 -3.19 7.47 11.17
N LEU A 269 -4.26 6.87 10.67
CA LEU A 269 -5.06 5.92 11.46
C LEU A 269 -4.23 4.71 11.91
N VAL A 270 -3.47 4.10 11.00
CA VAL A 270 -2.62 2.95 11.33
C VAL A 270 -1.55 3.33 12.35
N CYS A 271 -0.88 4.46 12.16
CA CYS A 271 0.17 4.91 13.06
C CYS A 271 -0.37 5.29 14.43
N LEU A 272 -1.54 5.92 14.52
CA LEU A 272 -2.20 6.24 15.79
C LEU A 272 -2.42 4.97 16.63
N GLY A 273 -3.02 3.94 16.03
CA GLY A 273 -3.23 2.68 16.71
C GLY A 273 -1.92 1.98 17.10
N MET A 274 -0.94 1.97 16.21
CA MET A 274 0.36 1.36 16.50
C MET A 274 1.10 2.07 17.63
N VAL A 275 1.14 3.41 17.61
CA VAL A 275 1.81 4.18 18.66
C VAL A 275 1.13 3.98 20.01
N GLY A 276 -0.20 4.06 20.07
CA GLY A 276 -0.94 3.84 21.31
C GLY A 276 -0.74 2.43 21.89
N GLN A 277 -0.82 1.41 21.05
CA GLN A 277 -0.62 0.03 21.50
C GLN A 277 0.85 -0.27 21.86
N LEU A 278 1.82 0.25 21.12
CA LEU A 278 3.24 0.10 21.46
C LEU A 278 3.58 0.84 22.74
N ASN A 279 2.97 2.01 22.98
CA ASN A 279 3.12 2.75 24.23
C ASN A 279 2.71 1.91 25.45
N TYR A 280 1.60 1.15 25.32
CA TYR A 280 1.15 0.22 26.35
C TYR A 280 2.01 -1.06 26.45
N LEU A 281 2.33 -1.69 25.30
CA LEU A 281 3.03 -2.98 25.29
C LEU A 281 4.47 -2.91 25.76
N LEU A 282 5.14 -1.79 25.50
CA LEU A 282 6.54 -1.55 25.85
C LEU A 282 6.70 -0.76 27.15
N ASP A 283 5.59 -0.45 27.83
CA ASP A 283 5.65 0.12 29.17
C ASP A 283 6.00 -0.97 30.17
N PHE A 284 7.22 -0.90 30.69
CA PHE A 284 7.76 -1.80 31.71
C PHE A 284 7.81 -1.13 33.08
N ASN A 285 7.30 0.09 33.23
CA ASN A 285 7.21 0.77 34.51
C ASN A 285 6.14 0.09 35.36
N GLU A 286 6.31 0.12 36.67
CA GLU A 286 5.26 -0.34 37.57
C GLU A 286 4.07 0.62 37.49
N PRO A 287 2.88 0.15 37.17
CA PRO A 287 1.69 0.99 37.08
C PRO A 287 1.24 1.40 38.50
N GLU A 288 0.70 2.60 38.61
CA GLU A 288 0.12 3.10 39.85
C GLU A 288 -1.40 2.86 39.84
N THR A 289 -1.90 2.14 40.82
CA THR A 289 -3.34 1.86 40.92
C THR A 289 -3.99 2.70 42.00
N TYR A 290 -5.03 3.40 41.62
CA TYR A 290 -5.86 4.23 42.48
C TYR A 290 -7.24 3.62 42.64
N ILE A 291 -7.79 3.69 43.84
CA ILE A 291 -9.20 3.37 44.11
C ILE A 291 -9.91 4.71 44.24
N LEU A 292 -10.81 5.00 43.30
CA LEU A 292 -11.44 6.31 43.18
C LEU A 292 -12.96 6.16 43.18
N GLU A 293 -13.65 7.07 43.86
CA GLU A 293 -15.11 7.12 43.89
C GLU A 293 -15.62 7.77 42.57
N VAL A 294 -16.63 7.16 41.98
CA VAL A 294 -17.34 7.71 40.83
C VAL A 294 -18.21 8.85 41.26
N THR A 295 -17.89 10.05 40.83
CA THR A 295 -18.64 11.28 41.21
C THR A 295 -19.78 11.59 40.25
N ASP A 296 -19.66 11.23 38.98
CA ASP A 296 -20.73 11.44 37.99
C ASP A 296 -20.64 10.38 36.86
N LYS A 297 -21.75 10.20 36.16
CA LYS A 297 -21.87 9.30 35.01
C LYS A 297 -22.64 9.98 33.89
N GLN A 298 -22.02 10.07 32.74
CA GLN A 298 -22.59 10.70 31.57
C GLN A 298 -22.65 9.74 30.36
N VAL A 299 -23.77 9.82 29.63
CA VAL A 299 -23.90 9.14 28.34
C VAL A 299 -24.08 10.22 27.28
N ASP A 300 -23.05 10.40 26.49
CA ASP A 300 -23.12 11.29 25.33
C ASP A 300 -23.62 10.51 24.09
N ARG A 301 -24.82 10.89 23.63
CA ARG A 301 -25.48 10.30 22.47
C ARG A 301 -25.27 11.20 21.27
N GLY A 302 -24.15 11.01 20.59
CA GLY A 302 -23.92 11.63 19.29
C GLY A 302 -24.80 11.01 18.20
N HIS A 303 -24.86 11.65 17.04
CA HIS A 303 -25.66 11.17 15.89
C HIS A 303 -25.27 9.77 15.37
N LYS A 304 -24.06 9.29 15.63
CA LYS A 304 -23.54 8.01 15.11
C LYS A 304 -22.83 7.14 16.15
N SER A 305 -22.58 7.65 17.33
CA SER A 305 -21.87 6.94 18.40
C SER A 305 -22.44 7.34 19.76
N THR A 306 -22.35 6.44 20.71
CA THR A 306 -22.67 6.70 22.11
C THR A 306 -21.38 6.48 22.89
N SER A 307 -20.90 7.50 23.61
CA SER A 307 -19.84 7.35 24.62
C SER A 307 -20.44 7.15 26.00
N TYR A 308 -19.71 6.44 26.82
CA TYR A 308 -20.05 6.16 28.21
C TYR A 308 -18.90 6.64 29.07
N ASP A 309 -19.12 7.77 29.75
CA ASP A 309 -18.07 8.45 30.48
C ASP A 309 -18.39 8.45 31.99
N CYS A 310 -17.41 8.14 32.81
CA CYS A 310 -17.47 8.25 34.25
C CYS A 310 -16.48 9.29 34.74
N THR A 311 -16.92 10.17 35.64
CA THR A 311 -16.09 11.18 36.25
C THR A 311 -15.59 10.70 37.59
N VAL A 312 -14.30 10.80 37.85
CA VAL A 312 -13.66 10.51 39.13
C VAL A 312 -12.77 11.67 39.55
N THR A 313 -12.53 11.79 40.86
CA THR A 313 -11.61 12.80 41.37
C THR A 313 -10.32 12.15 41.84
N MET A 314 -9.21 12.56 41.28
CA MET A 314 -7.89 12.10 41.66
C MET A 314 -7.48 12.63 43.05
N PRO A 315 -6.53 12.00 43.75
CA PRO A 315 -6.07 12.45 45.09
C PRO A 315 -5.51 13.88 45.13
N ASP A 316 -5.02 14.38 44.01
CA ASP A 316 -4.52 15.75 43.85
C ASP A 316 -5.63 16.77 43.56
N GLY A 317 -6.88 16.31 43.42
CA GLY A 317 -8.06 17.14 43.13
C GLY A 317 -8.34 17.32 41.63
N GLU A 318 -7.55 16.70 40.74
CA GLU A 318 -7.82 16.70 39.32
C GLU A 318 -9.08 15.86 39.02
N ILE A 319 -9.95 16.40 38.16
CA ILE A 319 -11.15 15.70 37.68
C ILE A 319 -10.79 14.95 36.41
N LEU A 320 -10.96 13.62 36.43
CA LEU A 320 -10.65 12.75 35.30
C LEU A 320 -11.95 12.17 34.73
N GLU A 321 -12.17 12.36 33.42
CA GLU A 321 -13.25 11.72 32.67
C GLU A 321 -12.71 10.43 32.04
N LEU A 322 -13.27 9.29 32.47
CA LEU A 322 -12.88 7.96 32.02
C LEU A 322 -13.91 7.45 31.02
N ASN A 323 -13.47 7.24 29.77
CA ASN A 323 -14.28 6.55 28.77
C ASN A 323 -14.22 5.05 29.03
N MET A 324 -15.37 4.39 28.99
CA MET A 324 -15.43 2.95 29.28
C MET A 324 -16.42 2.22 28.38
N SER A 325 -16.34 0.89 28.39
CA SER A 325 -17.27 0.06 27.65
C SER A 325 -18.70 0.19 28.19
N ALA A 326 -19.71 0.01 27.33
CA ALA A 326 -21.11 0.02 27.77
C ALA A 326 -21.42 -1.07 28.82
N SER A 327 -20.68 -2.18 28.81
CA SER A 327 -20.82 -3.26 29.78
C SER A 327 -20.32 -2.84 31.15
N THR A 328 -19.15 -2.23 31.22
CA THR A 328 -18.52 -1.72 32.45
C THR A 328 -19.34 -0.59 33.04
N TYR A 329 -19.73 0.39 32.19
CA TYR A 329 -20.54 1.52 32.60
C TYR A 329 -21.87 1.12 33.28
N ARG A 330 -22.55 0.07 32.81
CA ARG A 330 -23.82 -0.41 33.37
C ARG A 330 -23.66 -1.07 34.73
N LYS A 331 -22.48 -1.58 35.04
CA LYS A 331 -22.21 -2.28 36.30
C LYS A 331 -21.79 -1.35 37.41
N ILE A 332 -21.31 -0.16 37.10
CA ILE A 332 -20.79 0.82 38.06
C ILE A 332 -21.92 1.81 38.42
N GLU A 333 -22.04 2.18 39.68
CA GLU A 333 -22.96 3.21 40.15
C GLU A 333 -22.21 4.44 40.66
N VAL A 334 -22.90 5.60 40.68
CA VAL A 334 -22.34 6.82 41.28
C VAL A 334 -22.18 6.61 42.79
N GLY A 335 -21.01 6.96 43.33
CA GLY A 335 -20.64 6.67 44.72
C GLY A 335 -19.95 5.33 44.92
N GLU A 336 -19.74 4.55 43.87
CA GLU A 336 -19.02 3.29 43.91
C GLU A 336 -17.52 3.50 43.61
N ASP A 337 -16.69 2.75 44.30
CA ASP A 337 -15.25 2.74 44.10
C ASP A 337 -14.85 1.93 42.87
N ILE A 338 -14.06 2.52 41.97
CA ILE A 338 -13.47 1.84 40.83
C ILE A 338 -11.96 1.82 40.90
N SER A 339 -11.35 0.79 40.34
CA SER A 339 -9.90 0.67 40.21
C SER A 339 -9.44 1.31 38.92
N VAL A 340 -8.67 2.40 39.02
CA VAL A 340 -8.09 3.13 37.91
C VAL A 340 -6.58 2.97 37.98
N THR A 341 -5.99 2.46 36.90
CA THR A 341 -4.56 2.23 36.82
C THR A 341 -3.92 3.26 35.90
N TYR A 342 -2.98 4.02 36.43
CA TYR A 342 -2.16 4.98 35.72
C TYR A 342 -0.91 4.32 35.15
N HIS A 343 -0.61 4.60 33.91
CA HIS A 343 0.55 4.15 33.17
C HIS A 343 1.34 5.34 32.65
N ASN A 344 2.65 5.36 32.85
CA ASN A 344 3.52 6.39 32.26
C ASN A 344 3.64 6.26 30.74
N GLY A 345 3.49 5.02 30.24
CA GLY A 345 3.69 4.70 28.85
C GLY A 345 5.17 4.67 28.42
N ALA A 346 5.49 3.81 27.48
CA ALA A 346 6.86 3.61 27.00
C ALA A 346 7.45 4.83 26.27
N PHE A 347 6.60 5.71 25.75
CA PHE A 347 6.99 6.91 25.00
C PHE A 347 6.74 8.21 25.78
N ASP A 348 6.64 8.12 27.12
CA ASP A 348 6.25 9.25 27.99
C ASP A 348 4.86 9.82 27.57
N ILE A 349 3.97 8.95 27.11
CA ILE A 349 2.58 9.27 26.76
C ILE A 349 1.69 8.62 27.83
N PRO A 350 1.36 9.32 28.93
CA PRO A 350 0.58 8.74 30.01
C PRO A 350 -0.85 8.42 29.58
N PHE A 351 -1.40 7.36 30.18
CA PHE A 351 -2.78 6.94 29.97
C PHE A 351 -3.32 6.19 31.19
N TYR A 352 -4.63 6.12 31.25
CA TYR A 352 -5.36 5.41 32.29
C TYR A 352 -6.08 4.19 31.72
N THR A 353 -6.14 3.14 32.51
CA THR A 353 -6.98 1.96 32.25
C THR A 353 -7.92 1.72 33.43
N VAL A 354 -9.15 1.28 33.16
CA VAL A 354 -10.12 0.88 34.18
C VAL A 354 -10.12 -0.64 34.25
N GLU A 355 -9.83 -1.20 35.43
CA GLU A 355 -9.94 -2.65 35.62
C GLU A 355 -11.38 -3.01 35.99
N GLU A 356 -11.97 -3.95 35.26
CA GLU A 356 -13.23 -4.59 35.66
C GLU A 356 -12.96 -5.49 36.87
N ARG A 357 -13.61 -5.22 38.00
CA ARG A 357 -13.62 -6.14 39.14
C ARG A 357 -14.51 -7.34 38.91
#